data_3d4160ee9c27fd93a4949f182cd1519f
#
_entry.id   3d4160ee9c27fd93a4949f182cd1519f
#
_cell.length_a   1.000
_cell.length_b   1.000
_cell.length_c   1.000
_cell.angle_alpha   90.00
_cell.angle_beta   90.00
_cell.angle_gamma   90.00
#
_symmetry.space_group_name_H-M   'P 1'
#
loop_
_entity.id
_entity.type
_entity.pdbx_description
1 polymer ?
#
loop_
_entity_poly.entity_id
_entity_poly.type
_entity_poly.pdbx_seq_one_letter_code
_entity_poly.pdbx_strand_id
1 'polypeptide(L)'
;IEAEIWPNFLWGLQARKIPHFLVNTRISGKSFRGYCRFRFLFRRFFAGFTGVGAQSEHDAKRLVELGCNNEVVNVFGSCKFDGTGISRERLLDVSNLTQNLGVPKGAPLLVGGSTHSGEEVILARLARRLREKHPDLFLVLVPRHAERGREVGDALAKLGVRFVYRNEIGSNTPPREQGSLDCLLVNTTGELKYFYEEAAVVFIGKSLTAQGGQNPIEPAGLAKPIVFGPHMGNFEEITSKFLANDAAIQVADEAGLESAIDNLLSDEAKRIALGQSARKVVQSNEGAVERTVEMILSGIITGEMVQKY
;
A
#
# COMPACT_ATOMS: atom_id res chain seq x y z
N ILE A 1 -12.94 -1.23 -14.56
CA ILE A 1 -11.98 -0.68 -13.62
C ILE A 1 -10.63 -1.32 -13.90
N GLU A 2 -9.54 -0.54 -13.84
CA GLU A 2 -8.20 -0.93 -14.23
C GLU A 2 -8.14 -1.39 -15.70
N ALA A 3 -7.63 -2.59 -16.00
CA ALA A 3 -7.40 -3.05 -17.38
C ALA A 3 -8.32 -4.20 -17.80
N GLU A 4 -9.48 -4.36 -17.19
CA GLU A 4 -10.41 -5.43 -17.52
C GLU A 4 -11.25 -5.08 -18.75
N ILE A 5 -10.86 -5.63 -19.89
CA ILE A 5 -11.59 -5.49 -21.16
C ILE A 5 -12.33 -6.79 -21.46
N TRP A 6 -13.66 -6.74 -21.36
CA TRP A 6 -14.55 -7.85 -21.63
C TRP A 6 -15.28 -7.62 -22.97
N PRO A 7 -14.81 -8.19 -24.10
CA PRO A 7 -15.30 -7.84 -25.44
C PRO A 7 -16.81 -7.99 -25.59
N ASN A 8 -17.40 -9.10 -25.14
CA ASN A 8 -18.84 -9.34 -25.27
C ASN A 8 -19.67 -8.34 -24.46
N PHE A 9 -19.19 -7.96 -23.27
CA PHE A 9 -19.86 -6.97 -22.43
C PHE A 9 -19.83 -5.58 -23.09
N LEU A 10 -18.65 -5.14 -23.53
CA LEU A 10 -18.49 -3.85 -24.22
C LEU A 10 -19.28 -3.79 -25.52
N TRP A 11 -19.29 -4.87 -26.30
CA TRP A 11 -20.11 -4.93 -27.50
C TRP A 11 -21.60 -4.80 -27.19
N GLY A 12 -22.09 -5.47 -26.14
CA GLY A 12 -23.47 -5.35 -25.69
C GLY A 12 -23.85 -3.93 -25.25
N LEU A 13 -22.94 -3.20 -24.58
CA LEU A 13 -23.14 -1.80 -24.20
C LEU A 13 -23.17 -0.88 -25.42
N GLN A 14 -22.20 -1.04 -26.34
CA GLN A 14 -22.12 -0.23 -27.57
C GLN A 14 -23.34 -0.44 -28.48
N ALA A 15 -23.79 -1.70 -28.66
CA ALA A 15 -24.97 -2.02 -29.47
C ALA A 15 -26.25 -1.38 -28.92
N ARG A 16 -26.33 -1.17 -27.61
CA ARG A 16 -27.45 -0.52 -26.92
C ARG A 16 -27.25 0.98 -26.68
N LYS A 17 -26.14 1.55 -27.16
CA LYS A 17 -25.76 2.96 -26.95
C LYS A 17 -25.73 3.36 -25.47
N ILE A 18 -25.36 2.42 -24.59
CA ILE A 18 -25.25 2.69 -23.17
C ILE A 18 -23.88 3.38 -22.90
N PRO A 19 -23.85 4.57 -22.27
CA PRO A 19 -22.59 5.22 -21.87
C PRO A 19 -21.76 4.28 -21.00
N HIS A 20 -20.47 4.15 -21.30
CA HIS A 20 -19.58 3.31 -20.52
C HIS A 20 -18.21 3.95 -20.39
N PHE A 21 -17.62 3.78 -19.22
CA PHE A 21 -16.42 4.46 -18.79
C PHE A 21 -15.35 3.46 -18.40
N LEU A 22 -14.10 3.78 -18.72
CA LEU A 22 -12.94 3.03 -18.27
C LEU A 22 -12.20 3.88 -17.22
N VAL A 23 -12.17 3.41 -15.98
CA VAL A 23 -11.68 4.20 -14.85
C VAL A 23 -10.50 3.54 -14.15
N ASN A 24 -9.64 4.37 -13.54
CA ASN A 24 -8.41 3.95 -12.85
C ASN A 24 -7.54 3.03 -13.71
N THR A 25 -7.38 3.41 -14.99
CA THR A 25 -6.86 2.50 -16.01
C THR A 25 -5.33 2.47 -16.01
N ARG A 26 -4.80 1.25 -15.94
CA ARG A 26 -3.38 0.93 -16.12
C ARG A 26 -3.25 -0.16 -17.18
N ILE A 27 -2.36 0.03 -18.14
CA ILE A 27 -2.10 -0.99 -19.18
C ILE A 27 -0.64 -1.44 -19.09
N SER A 28 -0.42 -2.68 -18.62
CA SER A 28 0.92 -3.25 -18.57
C SER A 28 1.54 -3.39 -19.98
N GLY A 29 2.88 -3.37 -20.07
CA GLY A 29 3.55 -3.58 -21.35
C GLY A 29 3.19 -4.92 -22.02
N LYS A 30 2.90 -5.96 -21.24
CA LYS A 30 2.45 -7.27 -21.74
C LYS A 30 1.05 -7.18 -22.36
N SER A 31 0.11 -6.57 -21.64
CA SER A 31 -1.28 -6.38 -22.11
C SER A 31 -1.31 -5.48 -23.35
N PHE A 32 -0.54 -4.39 -23.33
CA PHE A 32 -0.42 -3.48 -24.48
C PHE A 32 0.03 -4.21 -25.76
N ARG A 33 1.11 -4.98 -25.68
CA ARG A 33 1.55 -5.79 -26.83
C ARG A 33 0.51 -6.80 -27.30
N GLY A 34 -0.23 -7.40 -26.37
CA GLY A 34 -1.34 -8.31 -26.69
C GLY A 34 -2.47 -7.62 -27.46
N TYR A 35 -2.92 -6.46 -27.01
CA TYR A 35 -3.95 -5.68 -27.69
C TYR A 35 -3.49 -5.13 -29.02
N CYS A 36 -2.23 -4.70 -29.15
CA CYS A 36 -1.66 -4.25 -30.42
C CYS A 36 -1.64 -5.36 -31.47
N ARG A 37 -1.33 -6.62 -31.07
CA ARG A 37 -1.32 -7.78 -31.97
C ARG A 37 -2.68 -8.07 -32.58
N PHE A 38 -3.76 -7.78 -31.86
CA PHE A 38 -5.14 -7.97 -32.31
C PHE A 38 -5.87 -6.62 -32.45
N ARG A 39 -5.17 -5.57 -32.84
CA ARG A 39 -5.66 -4.19 -32.90
C ARG A 39 -6.92 -4.04 -33.74
N PHE A 40 -7.05 -4.78 -34.86
CA PHE A 40 -8.23 -4.74 -35.74
C PHE A 40 -9.52 -5.12 -34.99
N LEU A 41 -9.42 -6.01 -33.98
CA LEU A 41 -10.55 -6.43 -33.15
C LEU A 41 -10.80 -5.45 -32.00
N PHE A 42 -9.72 -5.08 -31.27
CA PHE A 42 -9.85 -4.30 -30.04
C PHE A 42 -10.08 -2.80 -30.28
N ARG A 43 -9.60 -2.24 -31.39
CA ARG A 43 -9.74 -0.81 -31.69
C ARG A 43 -11.17 -0.31 -31.59
N ARG A 44 -12.16 -1.10 -32.04
CA ARG A 44 -13.56 -0.74 -31.98
C ARG A 44 -14.07 -0.62 -30.55
N PHE A 45 -13.60 -1.49 -29.64
CA PHE A 45 -13.97 -1.44 -28.24
C PHE A 45 -13.38 -0.22 -27.54
N PHE A 46 -12.09 0.05 -27.81
CA PHE A 46 -11.42 1.23 -27.24
C PHE A 46 -12.01 2.55 -27.76
N ALA A 47 -12.45 2.62 -29.00
CA ALA A 47 -13.08 3.81 -29.57
C ALA A 47 -14.48 4.11 -29.00
N GLY A 48 -15.11 3.16 -28.35
CA GLY A 48 -16.49 3.29 -27.87
C GLY A 48 -16.67 3.84 -26.47
N PHE A 49 -15.59 4.08 -25.72
CA PHE A 49 -15.71 4.62 -24.37
C PHE A 49 -16.20 6.06 -24.39
N THR A 50 -17.13 6.39 -23.48
CA THR A 50 -17.64 7.74 -23.25
C THR A 50 -16.65 8.60 -22.50
N GLY A 51 -15.86 7.99 -21.61
CA GLY A 51 -14.79 8.63 -20.86
C GLY A 51 -13.77 7.61 -20.35
N VAL A 52 -12.51 8.03 -20.28
CA VAL A 52 -11.40 7.20 -19.87
C VAL A 52 -10.53 7.95 -18.88
N GLY A 53 -10.38 7.40 -17.66
CA GLY A 53 -9.46 7.89 -16.62
C GLY A 53 -8.22 7.02 -16.52
N ALA A 54 -7.09 7.51 -17.01
CA ALA A 54 -5.78 6.85 -16.96
C ALA A 54 -5.04 7.16 -15.66
N GLN A 55 -4.21 6.22 -15.18
CA GLN A 55 -3.38 6.45 -14.00
C GLN A 55 -2.14 7.31 -14.30
N SER A 56 -1.63 7.28 -15.54
CA SER A 56 -0.44 8.02 -15.95
C SER A 56 -0.52 8.50 -17.38
N GLU A 57 0.31 9.48 -17.75
CA GLU A 57 0.51 9.93 -19.14
C GLU A 57 0.93 8.78 -20.07
N HIS A 58 1.70 7.85 -19.54
CA HIS A 58 2.13 6.67 -20.28
C HIS A 58 0.95 5.74 -20.60
N ASP A 59 0.04 5.52 -19.65
CA ASP A 59 -1.16 4.75 -19.87
C ASP A 59 -2.13 5.46 -20.84
N ALA A 60 -2.28 6.79 -20.70
CA ALA A 60 -3.08 7.59 -21.61
C ALA A 60 -2.60 7.47 -23.07
N LYS A 61 -1.30 7.58 -23.32
CA LYS A 61 -0.72 7.40 -24.66
C LYS A 61 -1.01 6.01 -25.21
N ARG A 62 -0.86 4.96 -24.40
CA ARG A 62 -1.18 3.58 -24.81
C ARG A 62 -2.66 3.40 -25.16
N LEU A 63 -3.56 4.01 -24.38
CA LEU A 63 -5.01 3.94 -24.62
C LEU A 63 -5.40 4.61 -25.95
N VAL A 64 -4.84 5.79 -26.24
CA VAL A 64 -5.03 6.47 -27.52
C VAL A 64 -4.49 5.62 -28.68
N GLU A 65 -3.31 5.04 -28.52
CA GLU A 65 -2.70 4.16 -29.53
C GLU A 65 -3.54 2.90 -29.78
N LEU A 66 -4.22 2.36 -28.76
CA LEU A 66 -5.14 1.23 -28.88
C LEU A 66 -6.47 1.61 -29.52
N GLY A 67 -6.79 2.91 -29.66
CA GLY A 67 -7.94 3.40 -30.39
C GLY A 67 -8.93 4.23 -29.58
N CYS A 68 -8.69 4.55 -28.32
CA CYS A 68 -9.49 5.54 -27.60
C CYS A 68 -9.42 6.90 -28.30
N ASN A 69 -10.56 7.61 -28.32
CA ASN A 69 -10.54 9.02 -28.75
C ASN A 69 -9.75 9.84 -27.73
N ASN A 70 -8.79 10.63 -28.23
CA ASN A 70 -7.93 11.46 -27.38
C ASN A 70 -8.72 12.48 -26.54
N GLU A 71 -9.87 12.96 -27.03
CA GLU A 71 -10.73 13.94 -26.34
C GLU A 71 -11.39 13.39 -25.08
N VAL A 72 -11.56 12.06 -24.98
CA VAL A 72 -12.21 11.42 -23.83
C VAL A 72 -11.20 10.79 -22.86
N VAL A 73 -9.88 10.81 -23.18
CA VAL A 73 -8.83 10.27 -22.34
C VAL A 73 -8.27 11.36 -21.43
N ASN A 74 -8.41 11.16 -20.12
CA ASN A 74 -7.91 12.08 -19.09
C ASN A 74 -6.93 11.35 -18.16
N VAL A 75 -5.92 12.07 -17.66
CA VAL A 75 -4.99 11.54 -16.67
C VAL A 75 -5.41 12.02 -15.29
N PHE A 76 -5.94 11.11 -14.48
CA PHE A 76 -6.45 11.40 -13.15
C PHE A 76 -5.53 10.95 -12.02
N GLY A 77 -4.59 10.06 -12.31
CA GLY A 77 -3.79 9.38 -11.29
C GLY A 77 -4.44 8.08 -10.79
N SER A 78 -3.85 7.49 -9.77
CA SER A 78 -4.35 6.24 -9.19
C SER A 78 -5.29 6.51 -8.02
N CYS A 79 -6.51 5.96 -8.07
CA CYS A 79 -7.48 6.02 -6.97
C CYS A 79 -6.96 5.37 -5.67
N LYS A 80 -5.86 4.65 -5.71
CA LYS A 80 -5.24 4.06 -4.51
C LYS A 80 -4.74 5.13 -3.54
N PHE A 81 -4.42 6.34 -4.01
CA PHE A 81 -3.99 7.44 -3.15
C PHE A 81 -5.13 8.10 -2.36
N ASP A 82 -6.36 8.01 -2.84
CA ASP A 82 -7.52 8.67 -2.22
C ASP A 82 -8.08 7.92 -1.00
N GLY A 83 -7.62 6.69 -0.75
CA GLY A 83 -8.10 5.86 0.36
C GLY A 83 -7.38 6.06 1.69
N THR A 84 -6.51 7.05 1.81
CA THR A 84 -5.68 7.27 3.02
C THR A 84 -6.35 8.07 4.12
N GLY A 85 -7.63 8.42 3.95
CA GLY A 85 -8.41 9.17 4.93
C GLY A 85 -8.39 8.51 6.30
N ILE A 86 -7.88 9.22 7.31
CA ILE A 86 -7.90 8.81 8.71
C ILE A 86 -9.37 8.64 9.12
N SER A 87 -9.77 7.39 9.39
CA SER A 87 -11.07 7.16 10.02
C SER A 87 -11.12 7.93 11.33
N ARG A 88 -12.11 8.82 11.51
CA ARG A 88 -12.24 9.65 12.71
C ARG A 88 -12.48 8.85 13.99
N GLU A 89 -12.91 7.60 13.89
CA GLU A 89 -13.09 6.70 15.04
C GLU A 89 -11.79 5.90 15.27
N ARG A 90 -11.10 6.26 16.34
CA ARG A 90 -9.93 5.53 16.82
C ARG A 90 -10.42 4.32 17.62
N LEU A 91 -10.56 3.17 16.94
CA LEU A 91 -11.06 1.93 17.56
C LEU A 91 -9.98 1.21 18.40
N LEU A 92 -8.70 1.58 18.26
CA LEU A 92 -7.59 0.97 18.99
C LEU A 92 -6.58 2.04 19.42
N ASP A 93 -6.31 2.10 20.71
CA ASP A 93 -5.22 2.90 21.30
C ASP A 93 -3.96 2.02 21.40
N VAL A 94 -3.11 2.09 20.36
CA VAL A 94 -1.86 1.30 20.29
C VAL A 94 -0.85 1.76 21.34
N SER A 95 -0.82 3.06 21.68
CA SER A 95 0.08 3.58 22.71
C SER A 95 -0.24 2.97 24.07
N ASN A 96 -1.50 2.96 24.47
CA ASN A 96 -1.93 2.31 25.72
C ASN A 96 -1.74 0.79 25.67
N LEU A 97 -2.06 0.15 24.54
CA LEU A 97 -1.85 -1.28 24.35
C LEU A 97 -0.37 -1.67 24.57
N THR A 98 0.57 -0.98 23.93
CA THR A 98 1.99 -1.29 24.03
C THR A 98 2.54 -0.99 25.44
N GLN A 99 2.10 0.08 26.10
CA GLN A 99 2.46 0.36 27.49
C GLN A 99 1.99 -0.76 28.43
N ASN A 100 0.79 -1.29 28.25
CA ASN A 100 0.28 -2.44 29.01
C ASN A 100 1.07 -3.73 28.74
N LEU A 101 1.78 -3.80 27.62
CA LEU A 101 2.72 -4.89 27.31
C LEU A 101 4.14 -4.66 27.88
N GLY A 102 4.33 -3.62 28.68
CA GLY A 102 5.63 -3.29 29.27
C GLY A 102 6.58 -2.55 28.33
N VAL A 103 6.06 -1.97 27.24
CA VAL A 103 6.86 -1.11 26.34
C VAL A 103 6.90 0.30 26.90
N PRO A 104 8.11 0.90 27.09
CA PRO A 104 8.22 2.26 27.59
C PRO A 104 7.46 3.28 26.75
N LYS A 105 6.90 4.31 27.39
CA LYS A 105 6.25 5.40 26.66
C LYS A 105 7.27 6.10 25.74
N GLY A 106 6.93 6.23 24.48
CA GLY A 106 7.80 6.83 23.46
C GLY A 106 8.88 5.91 22.89
N ALA A 107 8.89 4.64 23.30
CA ALA A 107 9.77 3.63 22.70
C ALA A 107 9.52 3.51 21.18
N PRO A 108 10.55 3.39 20.36
CA PRO A 108 10.38 3.26 18.91
C PRO A 108 9.74 1.93 18.53
N LEU A 109 8.65 1.98 17.75
CA LEU A 109 8.01 0.79 17.20
C LEU A 109 8.51 0.53 15.77
N LEU A 110 9.10 -0.65 15.54
CA LEU A 110 9.34 -1.17 14.20
C LEU A 110 8.12 -2.01 13.78
N VAL A 111 7.39 -1.55 12.79
CA VAL A 111 6.20 -2.24 12.31
C VAL A 111 6.47 -2.95 10.99
N GLY A 112 6.44 -4.28 11.00
CA GLY A 112 6.42 -5.10 9.79
C GLY A 112 4.97 -5.26 9.31
N GLY A 113 4.57 -4.48 8.31
CA GLY A 113 3.19 -4.44 7.84
C GLY A 113 2.92 -5.36 6.67
N SER A 114 1.88 -6.19 6.77
CA SER A 114 1.47 -7.18 5.76
C SER A 114 2.61 -8.11 5.33
N THR A 115 3.34 -8.65 6.30
CA THR A 115 4.51 -9.50 6.08
C THR A 115 4.15 -10.84 5.44
N HIS A 116 5.12 -11.42 4.75
CA HIS A 116 5.07 -12.73 4.12
C HIS A 116 6.13 -13.67 4.71
N SER A 117 6.00 -14.96 4.37
CA SER A 117 6.85 -16.04 4.88
C SER A 117 8.35 -15.72 4.75
N GLY A 118 9.08 -15.84 5.85
CA GLY A 118 10.50 -15.53 5.98
C GLY A 118 10.79 -14.10 6.42
N GLU A 119 9.98 -13.12 6.09
CA GLU A 119 10.20 -11.72 6.48
C GLU A 119 10.06 -11.52 7.99
N GLU A 120 9.13 -12.23 8.63
CA GLU A 120 8.91 -12.16 10.08
C GLU A 120 10.15 -12.62 10.85
N VAL A 121 10.80 -13.68 10.37
CA VAL A 121 12.05 -14.22 10.95
C VAL A 121 13.20 -13.24 10.77
N ILE A 122 13.33 -12.63 9.60
CA ILE A 122 14.32 -11.61 9.30
C ILE A 122 14.15 -10.40 10.24
N LEU A 123 12.93 -9.86 10.33
CA LEU A 123 12.62 -8.72 11.17
C LEU A 123 12.88 -9.01 12.67
N ALA A 124 12.56 -10.22 13.14
CA ALA A 124 12.79 -10.61 14.51
C ALA A 124 14.29 -10.71 14.86
N ARG A 125 15.10 -11.28 13.96
CA ARG A 125 16.57 -11.33 14.13
C ARG A 125 17.18 -9.93 14.10
N LEU A 126 16.76 -9.11 13.16
CA LEU A 126 17.19 -7.73 13.00
C LEU A 126 16.83 -6.90 14.23
N ALA A 127 15.59 -6.95 14.72
CA ALA A 127 15.17 -6.23 15.90
C ALA A 127 15.99 -6.63 17.14
N ARG A 128 16.35 -7.91 17.28
CA ARG A 128 17.21 -8.37 18.37
C ARG A 128 18.62 -7.75 18.31
N ARG A 129 19.25 -7.67 17.13
CA ARG A 129 20.56 -7.02 16.93
C ARG A 129 20.47 -5.50 17.17
N LEU A 130 19.44 -4.86 16.64
CA LEU A 130 19.25 -3.42 16.79
C LEU A 130 19.03 -3.00 18.26
N ARG A 131 18.48 -3.85 19.11
CA ARG A 131 18.34 -3.56 20.55
C ARG A 131 19.66 -3.39 21.29
N GLU A 132 20.77 -3.85 20.75
CA GLU A 132 22.10 -3.56 21.32
C GLU A 132 22.38 -2.06 21.33
N LYS A 133 21.86 -1.32 20.34
CA LYS A 133 21.97 0.14 20.21
C LYS A 133 20.70 0.90 20.60
N HIS A 134 19.55 0.29 20.41
CA HIS A 134 18.22 0.84 20.64
C HIS A 134 17.45 -0.07 21.62
N PRO A 135 17.79 -0.06 22.93
CA PRO A 135 17.30 -1.05 23.90
C PRO A 135 15.78 -1.10 24.05
N ASP A 136 15.11 0.04 23.84
CA ASP A 136 13.65 0.14 23.94
C ASP A 136 12.92 -0.19 22.63
N LEU A 137 13.63 -0.58 21.55
CA LEU A 137 13.02 -0.95 20.28
C LEU A 137 12.02 -2.09 20.46
N PHE A 138 10.78 -1.88 20.09
CA PHE A 138 9.74 -2.90 20.12
C PHE A 138 9.29 -3.28 18.71
N LEU A 139 9.18 -4.59 18.46
CA LEU A 139 8.77 -5.12 17.17
C LEU A 139 7.26 -5.40 17.16
N VAL A 140 6.59 -4.94 16.12
CA VAL A 140 5.20 -5.30 15.82
C VAL A 140 5.16 -6.00 14.47
N LEU A 141 4.70 -7.24 14.43
CA LEU A 141 4.56 -8.03 13.21
C LEU A 141 3.08 -8.20 12.87
N VAL A 142 2.71 -7.79 11.67
CA VAL A 142 1.35 -7.90 11.14
C VAL A 142 1.39 -8.73 9.85
N PRO A 143 1.25 -10.05 9.92
CA PRO A 143 1.21 -10.92 8.74
C PRO A 143 0.04 -10.53 7.81
N ARG A 144 0.24 -10.63 6.49
CA ARG A 144 -0.80 -10.32 5.48
C ARG A 144 -2.09 -11.12 5.70
N HIS A 145 -1.97 -12.35 6.17
CA HIS A 145 -3.05 -13.26 6.45
C HIS A 145 -3.02 -13.64 7.93
N ALA A 146 -4.07 -13.28 8.67
CA ALA A 146 -4.17 -13.51 10.11
C ALA A 146 -4.06 -15.01 10.47
N GLU A 147 -4.48 -15.90 9.56
CA GLU A 147 -4.40 -17.35 9.68
C GLU A 147 -2.96 -17.86 9.82
N ARG A 148 -1.98 -17.12 9.30
CA ARG A 148 -0.55 -17.42 9.44
C ARG A 148 0.00 -17.14 10.85
N GLY A 149 -0.80 -16.55 11.73
CA GLY A 149 -0.38 -16.21 13.08
C GLY A 149 0.30 -17.36 13.82
N ARG A 150 -0.27 -18.58 13.73
CA ARG A 150 0.31 -19.77 14.39
C ARG A 150 1.66 -20.17 13.76
N GLU A 151 1.76 -20.23 12.43
CA GLU A 151 3.01 -20.51 11.69
C GLU A 151 4.12 -19.53 12.10
N VAL A 152 3.79 -18.24 12.13
CA VAL A 152 4.73 -17.18 12.51
C VAL A 152 5.13 -17.30 13.98
N GLY A 153 4.18 -17.55 14.88
CA GLY A 153 4.45 -17.75 16.30
C GLY A 153 5.41 -18.91 16.55
N ASP A 154 5.21 -20.04 15.87
CA ASP A 154 6.10 -21.21 15.95
C ASP A 154 7.52 -20.88 15.48
N ALA A 155 7.65 -20.05 14.43
CA ALA A 155 8.95 -19.59 13.94
C ALA A 155 9.64 -18.65 14.94
N LEU A 156 8.90 -17.71 15.54
CA LEU A 156 9.41 -16.82 16.58
C LEU A 156 9.84 -17.58 17.84
N ALA A 157 9.07 -18.54 18.28
CA ALA A 157 9.38 -19.39 19.42
C ALA A 157 10.70 -20.17 19.22
N LYS A 158 10.91 -20.73 18.02
CA LYS A 158 12.18 -21.40 17.65
C LYS A 158 13.39 -20.48 17.69
N LEU A 159 13.19 -19.17 17.52
CA LEU A 159 14.26 -18.14 17.64
C LEU A 159 14.45 -17.66 19.08
N GLY A 160 13.62 -18.13 20.02
CA GLY A 160 13.63 -17.68 21.41
C GLY A 160 13.09 -16.24 21.57
N VAL A 161 12.28 -15.74 20.64
CA VAL A 161 11.64 -14.44 20.72
C VAL A 161 10.46 -14.51 21.67
N ARG A 162 10.42 -13.63 22.66
CA ARG A 162 9.31 -13.50 23.62
C ARG A 162 8.22 -12.65 22.98
N PHE A 163 7.12 -13.23 22.62
CA PHE A 163 6.01 -12.54 21.95
C PHE A 163 4.65 -12.86 22.58
N VAL A 164 3.65 -12.09 22.22
CA VAL A 164 2.25 -12.31 22.56
C VAL A 164 1.40 -12.15 21.30
N TYR A 165 0.35 -12.94 21.19
CA TYR A 165 -0.64 -12.75 20.13
C TYR A 165 -1.59 -11.61 20.46
N ARG A 166 -1.95 -10.80 19.46
CA ARG A 166 -2.86 -9.67 19.65
C ARG A 166 -4.25 -10.12 20.14
N ASN A 167 -4.76 -11.24 19.63
CA ASN A 167 -6.07 -11.76 20.02
C ASN A 167 -6.13 -12.32 21.46
N GLU A 168 -4.99 -12.47 22.13
CA GLU A 168 -4.91 -12.87 23.54
C GLU A 168 -4.99 -11.68 24.49
N ILE A 169 -4.95 -10.45 23.97
CA ILE A 169 -4.94 -9.22 24.75
C ILE A 169 -6.34 -8.62 24.75
N GLY A 170 -7.00 -8.70 25.90
CA GLY A 170 -8.30 -8.10 26.17
C GLY A 170 -8.22 -6.97 27.19
N SER A 171 -9.35 -6.33 27.48
CA SER A 171 -9.47 -5.24 28.46
C SER A 171 -9.04 -5.65 29.89
N ASN A 172 -9.12 -6.92 30.21
CA ASN A 172 -8.78 -7.49 31.52
C ASN A 172 -7.37 -8.13 31.56
N THR A 173 -6.58 -8.00 30.50
CA THR A 173 -5.21 -8.52 30.50
C THR A 173 -4.35 -7.69 31.46
N PRO A 174 -3.70 -8.32 32.47
CA PRO A 174 -2.88 -7.55 33.41
C PRO A 174 -1.66 -6.94 32.70
N PRO A 175 -1.22 -5.76 33.15
CA PRO A 175 0.00 -5.14 32.64
C PRO A 175 1.20 -6.08 32.79
N ARG A 176 2.09 -6.06 31.81
CA ARG A 176 3.32 -6.86 31.81
C ARG A 176 4.50 -6.02 32.28
N GLU A 177 5.50 -6.68 32.81
CA GLU A 177 6.76 -6.04 33.22
C GLU A 177 7.52 -5.51 31.99
N GLN A 178 8.21 -4.40 32.18
CA GLN A 178 9.05 -3.82 31.13
C GLN A 178 10.13 -4.81 30.67
N GLY A 179 10.30 -4.92 29.35
CA GLY A 179 11.26 -5.82 28.76
C GLY A 179 10.91 -7.31 28.84
N SER A 180 9.68 -7.66 29.30
CA SER A 180 9.23 -9.07 29.32
C SER A 180 8.91 -9.61 27.93
N LEU A 181 8.63 -8.73 26.96
CA LEU A 181 8.31 -9.09 25.58
C LEU A 181 9.25 -8.42 24.57
N ASP A 182 9.49 -9.10 23.48
CA ASP A 182 10.27 -8.64 22.33
C ASP A 182 9.37 -8.23 21.14
N CYS A 183 8.18 -8.81 21.05
CA CYS A 183 7.35 -8.66 19.88
C CYS A 183 5.84 -8.77 20.22
N LEU A 184 5.03 -7.98 19.51
CA LEU A 184 3.60 -8.17 19.39
C LEU A 184 3.32 -8.79 18.01
N LEU A 185 2.71 -9.98 17.99
CA LEU A 185 2.25 -10.63 16.77
C LEU A 185 0.76 -10.37 16.58
N VAL A 186 0.44 -9.55 15.58
CA VAL A 186 -0.93 -9.13 15.28
C VAL A 186 -1.57 -10.15 14.34
N ASN A 187 -2.38 -11.02 14.91
CA ASN A 187 -3.14 -12.06 14.22
C ASN A 187 -4.64 -11.73 14.11
N THR A 188 -4.94 -10.44 14.09
CA THR A 188 -6.28 -9.86 13.88
C THR A 188 -6.35 -9.10 12.57
N THR A 189 -7.56 -8.81 12.06
CA THR A 189 -7.76 -8.07 10.82
C THR A 189 -8.22 -6.65 11.08
N GLY A 190 -7.84 -5.70 10.20
CA GLY A 190 -8.33 -4.31 10.24
C GLY A 190 -7.59 -3.39 11.20
N GLU A 191 -6.61 -3.88 11.98
CA GLU A 191 -5.91 -3.10 12.98
C GLU A 191 -4.59 -2.47 12.48
N LEU A 192 -4.04 -2.90 11.33
CA LEU A 192 -2.72 -2.48 10.83
C LEU A 192 -2.52 -0.96 10.77
N LYS A 193 -3.54 -0.22 10.35
CA LYS A 193 -3.48 1.24 10.25
C LYS A 193 -3.15 1.92 11.58
N TYR A 194 -3.67 1.41 12.70
CA TYR A 194 -3.41 1.98 14.02
C TYR A 194 -1.98 1.74 14.48
N PHE A 195 -1.39 0.59 14.11
CA PHE A 195 0.03 0.33 14.36
C PHE A 195 0.92 1.23 13.49
N TYR A 196 0.51 1.52 12.26
CA TYR A 196 1.22 2.50 11.44
C TYR A 196 1.22 3.90 12.05
N GLU A 197 0.12 4.33 12.67
CA GLU A 197 0.03 5.65 13.33
C GLU A 197 1.09 5.84 14.42
N GLU A 198 1.47 4.79 15.13
CA GLU A 198 2.47 4.83 16.23
C GLU A 198 3.87 4.35 15.79
N ALA A 199 4.05 3.91 14.54
CA ALA A 199 5.31 3.40 14.05
C ALA A 199 6.40 4.47 14.01
N ALA A 200 7.61 4.12 14.48
CA ALA A 200 8.82 4.88 14.22
C ALA A 200 9.37 4.56 12.82
N VAL A 201 9.34 3.30 12.41
CA VAL A 201 9.73 2.84 11.07
C VAL A 201 8.76 1.75 10.61
N VAL A 202 8.36 1.80 9.34
CA VAL A 202 7.49 0.80 8.71
C VAL A 202 8.26 0.02 7.65
N PHE A 203 8.29 -1.30 7.81
CA PHE A 203 8.70 -2.22 6.76
C PHE A 203 7.46 -2.71 6.00
N ILE A 204 7.47 -2.58 4.67
CA ILE A 204 6.41 -3.07 3.79
C ILE A 204 6.69 -4.52 3.40
N GLY A 205 5.80 -5.41 3.80
CA GLY A 205 5.94 -6.84 3.54
C GLY A 205 5.76 -7.24 2.08
N LYS A 206 6.03 -8.54 1.80
CA LYS A 206 6.04 -9.14 0.45
C LYS A 206 7.00 -8.44 -0.50
N SER A 207 8.02 -7.80 0.03
CA SER A 207 8.95 -6.99 -0.74
C SER A 207 10.38 -7.52 -0.73
N LEU A 208 10.74 -8.36 0.28
CA LEU A 208 12.08 -8.86 0.47
C LEU A 208 12.23 -10.34 0.09
N THR A 209 11.34 -11.19 0.57
CA THR A 209 11.39 -12.65 0.35
C THR A 209 10.42 -13.15 -0.71
N ALA A 210 9.43 -12.35 -1.09
CA ALA A 210 8.40 -12.72 -2.05
C ALA A 210 8.13 -11.59 -3.05
N GLN A 211 7.58 -11.95 -4.22
CA GLN A 211 7.32 -11.02 -5.31
C GLN A 211 6.00 -10.26 -5.13
N GLY A 212 5.99 -8.97 -5.48
CA GLY A 212 4.79 -8.18 -5.66
C GLY A 212 4.64 -6.97 -4.73
N GLY A 213 5.13 -7.05 -3.50
CA GLY A 213 4.98 -5.97 -2.51
C GLY A 213 3.58 -5.82 -1.95
N GLN A 214 3.46 -5.02 -0.89
CA GLN A 214 2.20 -4.59 -0.27
C GLN A 214 2.05 -3.06 -0.37
N ASN A 215 0.89 -2.53 0.05
CA ASN A 215 0.54 -1.13 -0.12
C ASN A 215 1.41 -0.19 0.74
N PRO A 216 2.26 0.69 0.13
CA PRO A 216 3.07 1.66 0.87
C PRO A 216 2.34 2.99 1.12
N ILE A 217 1.16 3.21 0.52
CA ILE A 217 0.44 4.49 0.55
C ILE A 217 -0.12 4.77 1.94
N GLU A 218 -0.63 3.74 2.63
CA GLU A 218 -1.22 3.91 3.97
C GLU A 218 -0.23 4.49 4.98
N PRO A 219 0.95 3.90 5.23
CA PRO A 219 1.92 4.50 6.15
C PRO A 219 2.49 5.82 5.61
N ALA A 220 2.61 6.00 4.29
CA ALA A 220 3.02 7.27 3.69
C ALA A 220 2.04 8.40 3.99
N GLY A 221 0.73 8.17 3.86
CA GLY A 221 -0.32 9.12 4.21
C GLY A 221 -0.28 9.56 5.68
N LEU A 222 0.23 8.69 6.56
CA LEU A 222 0.45 8.95 7.99
C LEU A 222 1.82 9.60 8.28
N ALA A 223 2.56 10.03 7.26
CA ALA A 223 3.90 10.60 7.37
C ALA A 223 4.89 9.67 8.08
N LYS A 224 4.79 8.36 7.84
CA LYS A 224 5.73 7.40 8.43
C LYS A 224 6.87 7.07 7.46
N PRO A 225 8.11 6.92 7.96
CA PRO A 225 9.22 6.49 7.14
C PRO A 225 9.02 5.03 6.70
N ILE A 226 9.21 4.79 5.41
CA ILE A 226 8.92 3.52 4.76
C ILE A 226 10.21 2.89 4.25
N VAL A 227 10.39 1.61 4.56
CA VAL A 227 11.46 0.78 4.01
C VAL A 227 10.84 -0.46 3.36
N PHE A 228 11.33 -0.84 2.18
CA PHE A 228 10.88 -2.03 1.47
C PHE A 228 12.02 -2.69 0.68
N GLY A 229 11.85 -3.98 0.40
CA GLY A 229 12.78 -4.76 -0.42
C GLY A 229 12.63 -4.49 -1.92
N PRO A 230 13.37 -5.24 -2.79
CA PRO A 230 13.43 -4.98 -4.22
C PRO A 230 12.16 -5.42 -5.01
N HIS A 231 11.25 -6.16 -4.37
CA HIS A 231 10.15 -6.84 -5.05
C HIS A 231 8.81 -6.13 -4.91
N MET A 232 8.68 -4.91 -5.43
CA MET A 232 7.46 -4.09 -5.36
C MET A 232 6.63 -4.05 -6.65
N GLY A 233 6.63 -5.10 -7.45
CA GLY A 233 6.05 -5.12 -8.80
C GLY A 233 4.56 -4.75 -8.90
N ASN A 234 3.73 -5.04 -7.87
CA ASN A 234 2.33 -4.62 -7.85
C ASN A 234 2.16 -3.10 -7.60
N PHE A 235 3.22 -2.46 -7.09
CA PHE A 235 3.25 -1.04 -6.73
C PHE A 235 4.41 -0.29 -7.40
N GLU A 236 4.97 -0.82 -8.49
CA GLU A 236 6.15 -0.30 -9.18
C GLU A 236 6.06 1.21 -9.49
N GLU A 237 4.94 1.67 -10.06
CA GLU A 237 4.73 3.08 -10.36
C GLU A 237 4.70 3.94 -9.09
N ILE A 238 4.04 3.44 -8.05
CA ILE A 238 3.90 4.14 -6.76
C ILE A 238 5.26 4.24 -6.08
N THR A 239 6.01 3.13 -6.00
CA THR A 239 7.33 3.10 -5.38
C THR A 239 8.35 3.91 -6.16
N SER A 240 8.27 3.95 -7.50
CA SER A 240 9.10 4.83 -8.31
C SER A 240 8.88 6.31 -8.00
N LYS A 241 7.63 6.72 -7.75
CA LYS A 241 7.31 8.10 -7.31
C LYS A 241 7.90 8.39 -5.93
N PHE A 242 7.81 7.45 -4.98
CA PHE A 242 8.41 7.61 -3.66
C PHE A 242 9.93 7.74 -3.74
N LEU A 243 10.60 6.87 -4.50
CA LEU A 243 12.06 6.90 -4.66
C LEU A 243 12.55 8.17 -5.36
N ALA A 244 11.85 8.62 -6.41
CA ALA A 244 12.18 9.84 -7.15
C ALA A 244 12.04 11.13 -6.29
N ASN A 245 11.34 11.08 -5.16
CA ASN A 245 11.12 12.19 -4.25
C ASN A 245 11.79 12.00 -2.89
N ASP A 246 12.75 11.08 -2.76
CA ASP A 246 13.42 10.74 -1.50
C ASP A 246 12.40 10.48 -0.36
N ALA A 247 11.31 9.77 -0.69
CA ALA A 247 10.15 9.57 0.18
C ALA A 247 10.03 8.13 0.73
N ALA A 248 10.96 7.25 0.38
CA ALA A 248 11.07 5.90 0.90
C ALA A 248 12.49 5.36 0.70
N ILE A 249 12.83 4.27 1.39
CA ILE A 249 14.12 3.58 1.23
C ILE A 249 13.84 2.19 0.63
N GLN A 250 14.42 1.91 -0.52
CA GLN A 250 14.49 0.57 -1.08
C GLN A 250 15.82 -0.08 -0.71
N VAL A 251 15.76 -1.31 -0.21
CA VAL A 251 16.93 -2.10 0.17
C VAL A 251 17.04 -3.35 -0.70
N ALA A 252 18.26 -3.85 -0.86
CA ALA A 252 18.50 -5.03 -1.69
C ALA A 252 18.30 -6.34 -0.91
N ASP A 253 18.63 -6.34 0.38
CA ASP A 253 18.74 -7.54 1.21
C ASP A 253 18.54 -7.23 2.71
N GLU A 254 18.73 -8.27 3.55
CA GLU A 254 18.63 -8.18 5.03
C GLU A 254 19.66 -7.20 5.62
N ALA A 255 20.89 -7.17 5.11
CA ALA A 255 21.94 -6.29 5.63
C ALA A 255 21.62 -4.81 5.33
N GLY A 256 21.15 -4.53 4.12
CA GLY A 256 20.65 -3.21 3.72
C GLY A 256 19.44 -2.78 4.56
N LEU A 257 18.53 -3.72 4.87
CA LEU A 257 17.37 -3.45 5.72
C LEU A 257 17.80 -3.07 7.14
N GLU A 258 18.73 -3.81 7.74
CA GLU A 258 19.24 -3.52 9.07
C GLU A 258 19.90 -2.13 9.12
N SER A 259 20.77 -1.83 8.16
CA SER A 259 21.43 -0.53 8.06
C SER A 259 20.45 0.64 7.89
N ALA A 260 19.44 0.47 7.04
CA ALA A 260 18.42 1.49 6.82
C ALA A 260 17.61 1.78 8.09
N ILE A 261 17.20 0.74 8.81
CA ILE A 261 16.42 0.88 10.04
C ILE A 261 17.30 1.48 11.17
N ASP A 262 18.56 1.02 11.34
CA ASP A 262 19.50 1.58 12.32
C ASP A 262 19.70 3.09 12.12
N ASN A 263 19.93 3.50 10.86
CA ASN A 263 20.07 4.91 10.51
C ASN A 263 18.80 5.74 10.82
N LEU A 264 17.61 5.20 10.54
CA LEU A 264 16.36 5.89 10.84
C LEU A 264 16.06 5.96 12.34
N LEU A 265 16.44 4.96 13.11
CA LEU A 265 16.27 4.95 14.57
C LEU A 265 17.24 5.91 15.24
N SER A 266 18.47 6.04 14.71
CA SER A 266 19.53 6.89 15.23
C SER A 266 19.34 8.37 14.89
N ASP A 267 18.61 8.71 13.81
CA ASP A 267 18.42 10.09 13.33
C ASP A 267 16.93 10.42 13.21
N GLU A 268 16.41 11.07 14.25
CA GLU A 268 15.00 11.48 14.31
C GLU A 268 14.64 12.49 13.22
N ALA A 269 15.53 13.45 12.95
CA ALA A 269 15.28 14.48 11.94
C ALA A 269 15.15 13.85 10.55
N LYS A 270 16.04 12.93 10.21
CA LYS A 270 15.97 12.16 8.96
C LYS A 270 14.70 11.31 8.89
N ARG A 271 14.33 10.66 9.98
CA ARG A 271 13.12 9.85 10.11
C ARG A 271 11.86 10.68 9.82
N ILE A 272 11.76 11.86 10.45
CA ILE A 272 10.64 12.79 10.27
C ILE A 272 10.63 13.32 8.82
N ALA A 273 11.77 13.74 8.30
CA ALA A 273 11.88 14.29 6.93
C ALA A 273 11.43 13.26 5.87
N LEU A 274 11.86 11.99 5.99
CA LEU A 274 11.45 10.91 5.10
C LEU A 274 9.94 10.68 5.13
N GLY A 275 9.34 10.64 6.33
CA GLY A 275 7.90 10.49 6.50
C GLY A 275 7.11 11.67 5.92
N GLN A 276 7.58 12.89 6.10
CA GLN A 276 6.96 14.08 5.51
C GLN A 276 7.05 14.09 3.98
N SER A 277 8.19 13.68 3.42
CA SER A 277 8.33 13.50 1.97
C SER A 277 7.34 12.46 1.44
N ALA A 278 7.19 11.32 2.14
CA ALA A 278 6.23 10.28 1.80
C ALA A 278 4.79 10.82 1.77
N ARG A 279 4.38 11.57 2.80
CA ARG A 279 3.06 12.20 2.85
C ARG A 279 2.83 13.21 1.73
N LYS A 280 3.82 14.02 1.38
CA LYS A 280 3.72 14.97 0.26
C LYS A 280 3.47 14.25 -1.07
N VAL A 281 4.14 13.12 -1.32
CA VAL A 281 3.90 12.31 -2.52
C VAL A 281 2.46 11.80 -2.54
N VAL A 282 1.90 11.34 -1.41
CA VAL A 282 0.49 10.92 -1.33
C VAL A 282 -0.42 12.08 -1.65
N GLN A 283 -0.28 13.22 -0.95
CA GLN A 283 -1.13 14.40 -1.11
C GLN A 283 -1.11 14.95 -2.55
N SER A 284 0.03 14.95 -3.21
CA SER A 284 0.15 15.44 -4.60
C SER A 284 -0.48 14.49 -5.63
N ASN A 285 -0.84 13.27 -5.25
CA ASN A 285 -1.49 12.28 -6.12
C ASN A 285 -2.94 11.98 -5.74
N GLU A 286 -3.50 12.64 -4.73
CA GLU A 286 -4.92 12.54 -4.34
C GLU A 286 -5.86 13.24 -5.34
N GLY A 287 -7.18 12.99 -5.21
CA GLY A 287 -8.23 13.58 -6.02
C GLY A 287 -8.55 12.81 -7.31
N ALA A 288 -7.98 11.62 -7.51
CA ALA A 288 -8.29 10.78 -8.68
C ALA A 288 -9.74 10.28 -8.65
N VAL A 289 -10.27 9.97 -7.49
CA VAL A 289 -11.67 9.53 -7.31
C VAL A 289 -12.63 10.66 -7.65
N GLU A 290 -12.40 11.87 -7.13
CA GLU A 290 -13.25 13.04 -7.40
C GLU A 290 -13.30 13.36 -8.89
N ARG A 291 -12.14 13.49 -9.54
CA ARG A 291 -12.03 13.71 -11.00
C ARG A 291 -12.70 12.60 -11.81
N THR A 292 -12.62 11.35 -11.35
CA THR A 292 -13.29 10.22 -11.99
C THR A 292 -14.80 10.33 -11.88
N VAL A 293 -15.34 10.69 -10.73
CA VAL A 293 -16.77 10.89 -10.50
C VAL A 293 -17.31 12.03 -11.36
N GLU A 294 -16.61 13.15 -11.41
CA GLU A 294 -16.96 14.30 -12.26
C GLU A 294 -17.04 13.92 -13.75
N MET A 295 -16.04 13.18 -14.24
CA MET A 295 -16.05 12.66 -15.63
C MET A 295 -17.28 11.79 -15.90
N ILE A 296 -17.63 10.87 -15.00
CA ILE A 296 -18.76 9.98 -15.15
C ILE A 296 -20.06 10.78 -15.16
N LEU A 297 -20.26 11.68 -14.20
CA LEU A 297 -21.49 12.49 -14.11
C LEU A 297 -21.67 13.38 -15.34
N SER A 298 -20.62 14.04 -15.80
CA SER A 298 -20.63 14.88 -16.99
C SER A 298 -20.99 14.07 -18.25
N GLY A 299 -20.42 12.86 -18.39
CA GLY A 299 -20.68 12.00 -19.53
C GLY A 299 -22.09 11.41 -19.55
N ILE A 300 -22.70 11.17 -18.39
CA ILE A 300 -24.10 10.71 -18.29
C ILE A 300 -25.06 11.84 -18.66
N ILE A 301 -24.88 13.05 -18.13
CA ILE A 301 -25.72 14.22 -18.40
C ILE A 301 -25.70 14.56 -19.88
N THR A 302 -24.52 14.57 -20.50
CA THR A 302 -24.35 14.83 -21.93
C THR A 302 -25.03 13.74 -22.78
N GLY A 303 -24.92 12.47 -22.38
CA GLY A 303 -25.56 11.33 -23.04
C GLY A 303 -27.11 11.39 -22.99
N GLU A 304 -27.68 11.83 -21.89
CA GLU A 304 -29.14 12.01 -21.75
C GLU A 304 -29.67 13.15 -22.63
N MET A 305 -28.90 14.22 -22.81
CA MET A 305 -29.29 15.31 -23.73
C MET A 305 -29.31 14.88 -25.21
N VAL A 306 -28.36 14.00 -25.60
CA VAL A 306 -28.26 13.49 -26.97
C VAL A 306 -29.38 12.47 -27.28
N GLN A 307 -29.94 11.78 -26.28
CA GLN A 307 -31.06 10.83 -26.50
C GLN A 307 -32.44 11.49 -26.55
N LYS A 308 -32.57 12.78 -26.18
CA LYS A 308 -33.84 13.51 -26.18
C LYS A 308 -34.14 14.27 -27.49
N TYR A 309 -33.28 14.21 -28.47
CA TYR A 309 -33.42 14.75 -29.82
C TYR A 309 -33.11 13.66 -30.86
#